data_5efd54d5e94ba45d85f617690e1ace51
#
_entry.id   5efd54d5e94ba45d85f617690e1ace51
#
_cell.length_a   1.000
_cell.length_b   1.000
_cell.length_c   1.000
_cell.angle_alpha   90.00
_cell.angle_beta   90.00
_cell.angle_gamma   90.00
#
_symmetry.space_group_name_H-M   'P 1'
#
loop_
_entity.id
_entity.type
_entity.pdbx_description
1 polymer ?
#
loop_
_entity_poly.entity_id
_entity_poly.type
_entity_poly.pdbx_seq_one_letter_code
_entity_poly.pdbx_strand_id
1 'polypeptide(L)'
;MKHYHIVSRIAIYLLAVIMIVFGIFYFVNPHDLFVYIPPFVPGGIVWAYFVGAAFVLGGLSFITNSLVKVSGYMLAALLIIFVLVIHLPNYLHAGDKEMRLVALINLLKDLTIACFTMYLAAGAYHQHLHLEHGD
;
A
#
# COMPACT_ATOMS: atom_id res chain seq x y z
N MET A 1 -18.82 19.32 -12.63
CA MET A 1 -19.18 17.97 -12.19
C MET A 1 -18.42 16.87 -12.96
N LYS A 2 -18.50 16.89 -14.29
CA LYS A 2 -17.78 15.89 -15.09
C LYS A 2 -16.27 15.89 -14.86
N HIS A 3 -15.67 17.05 -14.67
CA HIS A 3 -14.23 17.17 -14.44
C HIS A 3 -13.81 16.54 -13.11
N TYR A 4 -14.67 16.62 -12.12
CA TYR A 4 -14.41 16.06 -10.81
C TYR A 4 -14.24 14.54 -10.88
N HIS A 5 -15.11 13.88 -11.64
CA HIS A 5 -15.06 12.43 -11.78
C HIS A 5 -13.87 11.98 -12.61
N ILE A 6 -13.48 12.76 -13.60
CA ILE A 6 -12.29 12.48 -14.41
C ILE A 6 -11.05 12.53 -13.54
N VAL A 7 -10.91 13.54 -12.68
CA VAL A 7 -9.77 13.67 -11.78
C VAL A 7 -9.70 12.49 -10.81
N SER A 8 -10.82 12.12 -10.22
CA SER A 8 -10.89 10.97 -9.30
C SER A 8 -10.48 9.68 -10.01
N ARG A 9 -10.95 9.48 -11.22
CA ARG A 9 -10.63 8.29 -12.00
C ARG A 9 -9.14 8.24 -12.34
N ILE A 10 -8.58 9.36 -12.77
CA ILE A 10 -7.14 9.45 -13.06
C ILE A 10 -6.34 9.15 -11.80
N ALA A 11 -6.73 9.72 -10.66
CA ALA A 11 -6.02 9.50 -9.39
C ALA A 11 -6.01 8.02 -9.00
N ILE A 12 -7.14 7.34 -9.13
CA ILE A 12 -7.25 5.93 -8.79
C ILE A 12 -6.40 5.06 -9.73
N TYR A 13 -6.42 5.35 -11.02
CA TYR A 13 -5.61 4.60 -11.99
C TYR A 13 -4.12 4.84 -11.75
N LEU A 14 -3.71 6.07 -11.45
CA LEU A 14 -2.33 6.35 -11.10
C LEU A 14 -1.90 5.59 -9.84
N LEU A 15 -2.73 5.61 -8.81
CA LEU A 15 -2.46 4.86 -7.59
C LEU A 15 -2.31 3.38 -7.89
N ALA A 16 -3.22 2.81 -8.68
CA ALA A 16 -3.19 1.40 -9.03
C ALA A 16 -1.92 1.02 -9.78
N VAL A 17 -1.51 1.84 -10.75
CA VAL A 17 -0.29 1.59 -11.52
C VAL A 17 0.93 1.65 -10.60
N ILE A 18 0.99 2.64 -9.73
CA ILE A 18 2.11 2.77 -8.78
C ILE A 18 2.16 1.55 -7.84
N MET A 19 1.01 1.10 -7.36
CA MET A 19 0.94 -0.10 -6.52
C MET A 19 1.47 -1.33 -7.24
N ILE A 20 1.10 -1.51 -8.51
CA ILE A 20 1.58 -2.63 -9.31
C ILE A 20 3.10 -2.55 -9.49
N VAL A 21 3.62 -1.36 -9.76
CA VAL A 21 5.07 -1.14 -9.88
C VAL A 21 5.78 -1.48 -8.57
N PHE A 22 5.26 -1.03 -7.43
CA PHE A 22 5.81 -1.40 -6.13
C PHE A 22 5.84 -2.91 -5.94
N GLY A 23 4.73 -3.57 -6.28
CA GLY A 23 4.64 -5.03 -6.15
C GLY A 23 5.69 -5.74 -7.01
N ILE A 24 5.89 -5.27 -8.23
CA ILE A 24 6.90 -5.83 -9.13
C ILE A 24 8.30 -5.65 -8.54
N PHE A 25 8.61 -4.49 -7.96
CA PHE A 25 9.90 -4.27 -7.32
C PHE A 25 10.14 -5.25 -6.15
N TYR A 26 9.11 -5.56 -5.39
CA TYR A 26 9.23 -6.56 -4.33
C TYR A 26 9.54 -7.95 -4.86
N PHE A 27 9.04 -8.29 -6.04
CA PHE A 27 9.37 -9.57 -6.67
C PHE A 27 10.76 -9.58 -7.31
N VAL A 28 11.19 -8.46 -7.89
CA VAL A 28 12.48 -8.37 -8.60
C VAL A 28 13.65 -8.19 -7.64
N ASN A 29 13.43 -7.42 -6.56
CA ASN A 29 14.49 -7.09 -5.60
C ASN A 29 14.11 -7.47 -4.17
N PRO A 30 13.73 -8.74 -3.92
CA PRO A 30 13.27 -9.09 -2.58
C PRO A 30 14.37 -9.01 -1.53
N HIS A 31 15.62 -9.30 -1.89
CA HIS A 31 16.74 -9.26 -0.95
C HIS A 31 17.07 -7.85 -0.51
N ASP A 32 17.01 -6.89 -1.44
CA ASP A 32 17.31 -5.50 -1.13
C ASP A 32 16.26 -4.91 -0.20
N LEU A 33 15.00 -5.29 -0.40
CA LEU A 33 13.91 -4.81 0.44
C LEU A 33 13.83 -5.55 1.77
N PHE A 34 14.36 -6.77 1.81
CA PHE A 34 14.44 -7.58 3.03
C PHE A 34 15.26 -6.90 4.12
N VAL A 35 16.24 -6.09 3.76
CA VAL A 35 17.10 -5.40 4.72
C VAL A 35 16.29 -4.53 5.69
N TYR A 36 15.14 -4.05 5.26
CA TYR A 36 14.30 -3.20 6.09
C TYR A 36 13.38 -3.99 7.04
N ILE A 37 13.34 -5.32 6.90
CA ILE A 37 12.51 -6.16 7.76
C ILE A 37 13.31 -6.57 9.00
N PRO A 38 12.81 -6.27 10.23
CA PRO A 38 13.54 -6.62 11.45
C PRO A 38 13.77 -8.13 11.58
N PRO A 39 14.89 -8.55 12.18
CA PRO A 39 15.21 -9.99 12.32
C PRO A 39 14.19 -10.78 13.12
N PHE A 40 13.43 -10.13 14.00
CA PHE A 40 12.45 -10.84 14.82
C PHE A 40 11.19 -11.22 14.05
N VAL A 41 11.00 -10.70 12.83
CA VAL A 41 9.83 -11.03 12.02
C VAL A 41 10.01 -12.42 11.42
N PRO A 42 9.10 -13.38 11.70
CA PRO A 42 9.22 -14.72 11.15
C PRO A 42 8.92 -14.74 9.65
N GLY A 43 9.53 -15.69 8.93
CA GLY A 43 9.28 -15.88 7.50
C GLY A 43 10.27 -15.19 6.57
N GLY A 44 11.00 -14.19 7.04
CA GLY A 44 12.07 -13.55 6.28
C GLY A 44 11.61 -13.04 4.92
N ILE A 45 12.33 -13.47 3.87
CA ILE A 45 12.12 -13.01 2.49
C ILE A 45 10.72 -13.34 1.95
N VAL A 46 10.03 -14.32 2.52
CA VAL A 46 8.66 -14.66 2.12
C VAL A 46 7.74 -13.44 2.27
N TRP A 47 8.00 -12.59 3.26
CA TRP A 47 7.23 -11.36 3.46
C TRP A 47 7.34 -10.39 2.28
N ALA A 48 8.52 -10.32 1.65
CA ALA A 48 8.69 -9.47 0.47
C ALA A 48 7.79 -9.94 -0.67
N TYR A 49 7.73 -11.24 -0.91
CA TYR A 49 6.84 -11.80 -1.93
C TYR A 49 5.37 -11.60 -1.59
N PHE A 50 5.02 -11.79 -0.31
CA PHE A 50 3.65 -11.59 0.15
C PHE A 50 3.20 -10.15 -0.07
N VAL A 51 4.04 -9.19 0.28
CA VAL A 51 3.76 -7.77 0.09
C VAL A 51 3.63 -7.44 -1.38
N GLY A 52 4.55 -7.96 -2.19
CA GLY A 52 4.50 -7.76 -3.63
C GLY A 52 3.18 -8.25 -4.23
N ALA A 53 2.76 -9.45 -3.84
CA ALA A 53 1.48 -10.00 -4.29
C ALA A 53 0.31 -9.12 -3.85
N ALA A 54 0.32 -8.66 -2.61
CA ALA A 54 -0.75 -7.81 -2.08
C ALA A 54 -0.87 -6.50 -2.87
N PHE A 55 0.27 -5.86 -3.19
CA PHE A 55 0.26 -4.63 -3.96
C PHE A 55 -0.21 -4.84 -5.40
N VAL A 56 0.25 -5.91 -6.06
CA VAL A 56 -0.18 -6.19 -7.43
C VAL A 56 -1.66 -6.51 -7.49
N LEU A 57 -2.15 -7.36 -6.59
CA LEU A 57 -3.56 -7.73 -6.56
C LEU A 57 -4.43 -6.53 -6.20
N GLY A 58 -3.99 -5.70 -5.25
CA GLY A 58 -4.70 -4.49 -4.89
C GLY A 58 -4.79 -3.51 -6.05
N GLY A 59 -3.69 -3.32 -6.77
CA GLY A 59 -3.68 -2.45 -7.94
C GLY A 59 -4.60 -2.96 -9.03
N LEU A 60 -4.58 -4.26 -9.31
CA LEU A 60 -5.48 -4.87 -10.29
C LEU A 60 -6.94 -4.73 -9.87
N SER A 61 -7.22 -4.89 -8.58
CA SER A 61 -8.56 -4.69 -8.03
C SER A 61 -9.08 -3.28 -8.31
N PHE A 62 -8.24 -2.28 -8.10
CA PHE A 62 -8.64 -0.88 -8.33
C PHE A 62 -8.81 -0.57 -9.82
N ILE A 63 -7.94 -1.09 -10.69
CA ILE A 63 -8.06 -0.88 -12.14
C ILE A 63 -9.34 -1.50 -12.68
N THR A 64 -9.62 -2.76 -12.28
CA THR A 64 -10.79 -3.47 -12.74
C THR A 64 -12.07 -3.07 -12.01
N ASN A 65 -11.94 -2.26 -10.97
CA ASN A 65 -13.05 -1.85 -10.11
C ASN A 65 -13.83 -3.06 -9.56
N SER A 66 -13.09 -4.08 -9.14
CA SER A 66 -13.65 -5.32 -8.58
C SER A 66 -13.07 -5.59 -7.20
N LEU A 67 -13.91 -5.99 -6.25
CA LEU A 67 -13.49 -6.31 -4.88
C LEU A 67 -12.71 -5.16 -4.22
N VAL A 68 -13.09 -3.93 -4.54
CA VAL A 68 -12.39 -2.74 -4.06
C VAL A 68 -12.46 -2.63 -2.54
N LYS A 69 -13.60 -2.96 -1.95
CA LYS A 69 -13.80 -2.87 -0.50
C LYS A 69 -12.90 -3.85 0.24
N VAL A 70 -12.90 -5.10 -0.18
CA VAL A 70 -12.05 -6.14 0.44
C VAL A 70 -10.58 -5.80 0.24
N SER A 71 -10.18 -5.50 -0.98
CA SER A 71 -8.80 -5.16 -1.32
C SER A 71 -8.30 -3.95 -0.55
N GLY A 72 -9.09 -2.88 -0.51
CA GLY A 72 -8.70 -1.65 0.15
C GLY A 72 -8.52 -1.84 1.66
N TYR A 73 -9.44 -2.53 2.31
CA TYR A 73 -9.32 -2.79 3.75
C TYR A 73 -8.18 -3.75 4.07
N MET A 74 -7.99 -4.79 3.26
CA MET A 74 -6.89 -5.73 3.47
C MET A 74 -5.54 -5.05 3.28
N LEU A 75 -5.41 -4.25 2.24
CA LEU A 75 -4.16 -3.52 1.99
C LEU A 75 -3.89 -2.50 3.11
N ALA A 76 -4.92 -1.78 3.54
CA ALA A 76 -4.79 -0.84 4.64
C ALA A 76 -4.34 -1.54 5.92
N ALA A 77 -4.95 -2.69 6.24
CA ALA A 77 -4.57 -3.47 7.42
C ALA A 77 -3.12 -3.94 7.33
N LEU A 78 -2.70 -4.43 6.17
CA LEU A 78 -1.33 -4.87 5.94
C LEU A 78 -0.34 -3.74 6.16
N LEU A 79 -0.62 -2.57 5.58
CA LEU A 79 0.27 -1.42 5.71
C LEU A 79 0.33 -0.88 7.14
N ILE A 80 -0.80 -0.88 7.85
CA ILE A 80 -0.81 -0.48 9.27
C ILE A 80 0.02 -1.45 10.10
N ILE A 81 -0.09 -2.76 9.83
CA ILE A 81 0.74 -3.75 10.50
C ILE A 81 2.23 -3.48 10.22
N PHE A 82 2.58 -3.15 8.99
CA PHE A 82 3.97 -2.83 8.63
C PHE A 82 4.47 -1.59 9.34
N VAL A 83 3.62 -0.57 9.47
CA VAL A 83 3.97 0.64 10.22
C VAL A 83 4.33 0.28 11.67
N LEU A 84 3.52 -0.56 12.30
CA LEU A 84 3.70 -0.91 13.71
C LEU A 84 4.84 -1.93 13.93
N VAL A 85 5.01 -2.88 13.03
CA VAL A 85 5.92 -4.02 13.23
C VAL A 85 7.29 -3.78 12.60
N ILE A 86 7.35 -3.05 11.50
CA ILE A 86 8.59 -2.86 10.74
C ILE A 86 9.12 -1.43 10.88
N HIS A 87 8.30 -0.46 10.50
CA HIS A 87 8.79 0.93 10.39
C HIS A 87 8.96 1.60 11.74
N LEU A 88 8.05 1.39 12.67
CA LEU A 88 8.17 1.98 13.99
C LEU A 88 9.36 1.40 14.78
N PRO A 89 9.57 0.06 14.84
CA PRO A 89 10.77 -0.48 15.46
C PRO A 89 12.06 0.01 14.77
N ASN A 90 12.08 0.09 13.45
CA ASN A 90 13.24 0.59 12.73
C ASN A 90 13.56 2.05 13.11
N TYR A 91 12.52 2.87 13.25
CA TYR A 91 12.69 4.25 13.68
C TYR A 91 13.24 4.34 15.09
N LEU A 92 12.69 3.54 16.02
CA LEU A 92 13.07 3.60 17.44
C LEU A 92 14.48 3.06 17.67
N HIS A 93 14.92 2.10 16.87
CA HIS A 93 16.21 1.42 17.04
C HIS A 93 17.24 1.81 15.98
N ALA A 94 16.98 2.86 15.21
CA ALA A 94 17.91 3.30 14.17
C ALA A 94 19.23 3.76 14.79
N GLY A 95 20.34 3.27 14.21
CA GLY A 95 21.68 3.57 14.73
C GLY A 95 22.18 4.95 14.38
N ASP A 96 21.67 5.55 13.31
CA ASP A 96 22.08 6.88 12.91
C ASP A 96 20.87 7.70 12.44
N LYS A 97 21.13 8.99 12.19
CA LYS A 97 20.10 9.96 11.83
C LYS A 97 19.48 9.67 10.48
N GLU A 98 20.28 9.20 9.52
CA GLU A 98 19.80 8.93 8.17
C GLU A 98 18.85 7.73 8.16
N MET A 99 19.21 6.65 8.85
CA MET A 99 18.37 5.48 8.98
C MET A 99 17.05 5.81 9.67
N ARG A 100 17.11 6.68 10.70
CA ARG A 100 15.92 7.13 11.41
C ARG A 100 15.00 7.89 10.49
N LEU A 101 15.56 8.78 9.66
CA LEU A 101 14.76 9.58 8.73
C LEU A 101 14.10 8.70 7.68
N VAL A 102 14.84 7.73 7.12
CA VAL A 102 14.29 6.79 6.14
C VAL A 102 13.13 5.99 6.74
N ALA A 103 13.31 5.49 7.97
CA ALA A 103 12.25 4.73 8.64
C ALA A 103 11.01 5.60 8.89
N LEU A 104 11.21 6.85 9.28
CA LEU A 104 10.10 7.79 9.49
C LEU A 104 9.36 8.07 8.18
N ILE A 105 10.08 8.31 7.09
CA ILE A 105 9.47 8.56 5.79
C ILE A 105 8.67 7.35 5.33
N ASN A 106 9.22 6.14 5.49
CA ASN A 106 8.51 4.92 5.12
C ASN A 106 7.24 4.72 5.95
N LEU A 107 7.32 5.02 7.25
CA LEU A 107 6.17 4.97 8.14
C LEU A 107 5.07 5.91 7.67
N LEU A 108 5.42 7.15 7.36
CA LEU A 108 4.45 8.16 6.92
C LEU A 108 3.86 7.81 5.56
N LYS A 109 4.67 7.30 4.64
CA LYS A 109 4.18 6.89 3.32
C LYS A 109 3.17 5.75 3.43
N ASP A 110 3.51 4.72 4.19
CA ASP A 110 2.63 3.56 4.33
C ASP A 110 1.33 3.95 5.04
N LEU A 111 1.43 4.82 6.04
CA LEU A 111 0.24 5.31 6.73
C LEU A 111 -0.65 6.12 5.78
N THR A 112 -0.05 6.95 4.93
CA THR A 112 -0.79 7.73 3.93
C THR A 112 -1.52 6.82 2.95
N ILE A 113 -0.84 5.81 2.43
CA ILE A 113 -1.45 4.84 1.51
C ILE A 113 -2.56 4.08 2.22
N ALA A 114 -2.35 3.66 3.46
CA ALA A 114 -3.35 2.95 4.25
C ALA A 114 -4.62 3.80 4.42
N CYS A 115 -4.46 5.06 4.78
CA CYS A 115 -5.60 5.97 4.95
C CYS A 115 -6.35 6.15 3.63
N PHE A 116 -5.64 6.32 2.52
CA PHE A 116 -6.29 6.51 1.23
C PHE A 116 -7.01 5.25 0.76
N THR A 117 -6.41 4.08 0.94
CA THR A 117 -7.09 2.83 0.56
C THR A 117 -8.28 2.53 1.45
N MET A 118 -8.22 2.90 2.74
CA MET A 118 -9.40 2.83 3.62
C MET A 118 -10.51 3.75 3.13
N TYR A 119 -10.17 4.96 2.72
CA TYR A 119 -11.14 5.90 2.19
C TYR A 119 -11.83 5.35 0.95
N LEU A 120 -11.04 4.76 0.02
CA LEU A 120 -11.62 4.14 -1.17
C LEU A 120 -12.52 2.96 -0.81
N ALA A 121 -12.08 2.11 0.10
CA ALA A 121 -12.86 0.94 0.50
C ALA A 121 -14.16 1.34 1.19
N ALA A 122 -14.11 2.35 2.05
CA ALA A 122 -15.30 2.83 2.77
C ALA A 122 -16.32 3.43 1.80
N GLY A 123 -15.86 4.05 0.71
CA GLY A 123 -16.74 4.62 -0.29
C GLY A 123 -17.24 3.64 -1.34
N ALA A 124 -16.74 2.41 -1.34
CA ALA A 124 -17.15 1.42 -2.34
C ALA A 124 -18.52 0.82 -1.99
N TYR A 125 -19.40 0.81 -2.98
CA TYR A 125 -20.73 0.23 -2.83
C TYR A 125 -20.75 -1.10 -3.56
N HIS A 126 -21.08 -2.18 -2.86
CA HIS A 126 -21.07 -3.55 -3.41
C HIS A 126 -19.73 -3.89 -4.06
N GLN A 127 -18.62 -3.53 -3.39
CA GLN A 127 -17.25 -3.80 -3.84
C GLN A 127 -16.83 -3.00 -5.08
N HIS A 128 -17.56 -1.96 -5.45
CA HIS A 128 -17.27 -1.15 -6.64
C HIS A 128 -17.22 0.34 -6.29
N LEU A 129 -16.30 1.04 -6.93
CA LEU A 129 -16.26 2.50 -6.88
C LEU A 129 -17.21 3.06 -7.94
N HIS A 130 -18.02 4.03 -7.53
CA HIS A 130 -18.99 4.66 -8.41
C HIS A 130 -18.44 5.98 -8.94
N LEU A 131 -17.50 5.86 -9.89
CA LEU A 131 -16.79 7.01 -10.43
C LEU A 131 -17.54 7.73 -11.54
N GLU A 132 -18.54 7.07 -12.12
CA GLU A 132 -19.28 7.61 -13.25
C GLU A 132 -20.57 8.32 -12.84
N HIS A 133 -21.09 7.98 -11.69
CA HIS A 133 -22.37 8.47 -11.21
C HIS A 133 -22.22 9.30 -9.95
N GLY A 134 -21.14 10.01 -9.82
CA GLY A 134 -20.96 10.83 -8.64
C GLY A 134 -21.87 12.05 -8.72
N ASP A 135 -22.48 12.37 -7.66
CA ASP A 135 -23.38 13.51 -7.57
C ASP A 135 -22.89 14.50 -6.54
#